data_1b49df2d648aaec87ae7b763cfb786ca
#
_entry.id   1b49df2d648aaec87ae7b763cfb786ca
#
_cell.length_a   1.000
_cell.length_b   1.000
_cell.length_c   1.000
_cell.angle_alpha   90.00
_cell.angle_beta   90.00
_cell.angle_gamma   90.00
#
_symmetry.space_group_name_H-M   'P 1'
#
loop_
_entity.id
_entity.type
_entity.pdbx_description
1 polymer ?
#
loop_
_entity_poly.entity_id
_entity_poly.type
_entity_poly.pdbx_seq_one_letter_code
_entity_poly.pdbx_strand_id
1 'polypeptide(L)'
;MNLIRLARTPICLSLVAIYALLSGCAANQHTDTKNDPIEGFNRSIYSFNDAIDKAILKPVATGYSHVVPQPARTGVGNFFSNLAYPIVIVNDFLQGKFVQGAEDIQRFVYNSTFGLFGLIDISTPMGLEANKEDFGQTLGYWGVGKGFYVVLPFFGPSTVRDGIGLAVDYQADLLNQHSDIPERNQALALKIIDRRARLLGAERVLEAAALDPYTFTRDAYLQQRASLIRDGIGSSREEDEADSDVAAEPENGYAAPKQLITP
;
A
#
# COMPACT_ATOMS: atom_id res chain seq x y z
N MET A 1 10.58 53.47 7.20
CA MET A 1 9.22 52.98 7.50
C MET A 1 8.54 52.66 6.17
N ASN A 2 8.82 51.52 5.47
CA ASN A 2 8.08 51.07 4.28
C ASN A 2 8.52 49.68 3.73
N LEU A 3 9.30 48.87 4.47
CA LEU A 3 9.73 47.54 4.02
C LEU A 3 8.73 46.41 4.37
N ILE A 4 7.75 46.66 5.24
CA ILE A 4 6.76 45.66 5.71
C ILE A 4 5.54 45.53 4.75
N ARG A 5 5.34 46.50 3.84
CA ARG A 5 4.21 46.45 2.89
C ARG A 5 4.47 45.64 1.62
N LEU A 6 5.70 45.40 1.22
CA LEU A 6 6.01 44.63 0.00
C LEU A 6 5.94 43.11 0.17
N ALA A 7 6.02 42.60 1.40
CA ALA A 7 6.00 41.15 1.63
C ALA A 7 4.56 40.56 1.80
N ARG A 8 3.55 41.41 1.95
CA ARG A 8 2.14 40.94 2.17
C ARG A 8 1.37 40.66 0.89
N THR A 9 1.75 41.27 -0.24
CA THR A 9 1.04 41.10 -1.52
C THR A 9 1.20 39.71 -2.14
N PRO A 10 2.37 39.06 -2.17
CA PRO A 10 2.48 37.72 -2.75
C PRO A 10 1.76 36.64 -1.92
N ILE A 11 1.72 36.77 -0.59
CA ILE A 11 1.03 35.83 0.29
C ILE A 11 -0.49 35.92 0.12
N CYS A 12 -1.05 37.13 0.01
CA CYS A 12 -2.48 37.31 -0.26
C CYS A 12 -2.87 36.80 -1.64
N LEU A 13 -2.04 37.02 -2.67
CA LEU A 13 -2.27 36.49 -4.02
C LEU A 13 -2.20 34.96 -4.04
N SER A 14 -1.28 34.36 -3.31
CA SER A 14 -1.19 32.90 -3.18
C SER A 14 -2.40 32.29 -2.45
N LEU A 15 -2.89 32.95 -1.41
CA LEU A 15 -4.10 32.52 -0.68
C LEU A 15 -5.36 32.67 -1.54
N VAL A 16 -5.48 33.73 -2.33
CA VAL A 16 -6.61 33.92 -3.26
C VAL A 16 -6.55 32.89 -4.39
N ALA A 17 -5.37 32.58 -4.92
CA ALA A 17 -5.22 31.52 -5.93
C ALA A 17 -5.55 30.14 -5.38
N ILE A 18 -5.18 29.83 -4.14
CA ILE A 18 -5.57 28.60 -3.45
C ILE A 18 -7.10 28.54 -3.22
N TYR A 19 -7.71 29.68 -2.84
CA TYR A 19 -9.16 29.77 -2.66
C TYR A 19 -9.94 29.61 -3.97
N ALA A 20 -9.42 30.18 -5.08
CA ALA A 20 -10.02 30.03 -6.40
C ALA A 20 -9.89 28.59 -6.96
N LEU A 21 -8.84 27.87 -6.60
CA LEU A 21 -8.67 26.45 -6.93
C LEU A 21 -9.60 25.54 -6.12
N LEU A 22 -10.01 25.95 -4.92
CA LEU A 22 -10.93 25.22 -4.06
C LEU A 22 -12.42 25.41 -4.43
N SER A 23 -12.76 26.45 -5.19
CA SER A 23 -14.16 26.74 -5.60
C SER A 23 -14.59 26.09 -6.94
N GLY A 24 -13.72 25.27 -7.56
CA GLY A 24 -14.01 24.57 -8.81
C GLY A 24 -14.76 23.26 -8.62
N CYS A 25 -16.02 23.23 -9.07
CA CYS A 25 -16.84 22.06 -9.40
C CYS A 25 -17.50 21.31 -8.24
N ALA A 26 -18.62 21.83 -7.76
CA ALA A 26 -19.72 21.02 -7.26
C ALA A 26 -20.45 20.37 -8.46
N ALA A 27 -19.90 19.33 -9.05
CA ALA A 27 -20.62 18.44 -9.95
C ALA A 27 -21.28 17.35 -9.09
N ASN A 28 -22.61 17.32 -9.12
CA ASN A 28 -23.46 16.33 -8.46
C ASN A 28 -23.13 14.92 -9.02
N GLN A 29 -22.21 14.21 -8.37
CA GLN A 29 -22.04 12.78 -8.54
C GLN A 29 -22.44 12.10 -7.24
N HIS A 30 -22.96 10.89 -7.30
CA HIS A 30 -23.30 10.06 -6.14
C HIS A 30 -22.05 9.95 -5.24
N THR A 31 -21.92 10.87 -4.28
CA THR A 31 -20.82 10.87 -3.33
C THR A 31 -21.10 9.83 -2.26
N ASP A 32 -20.16 8.90 -2.04
CA ASP A 32 -20.12 8.07 -0.86
C ASP A 32 -19.71 8.95 0.34
N THR A 33 -20.67 9.77 0.80
CA THR A 33 -20.46 10.78 1.84
C THR A 33 -19.92 10.22 3.15
N LYS A 34 -20.01 8.91 3.35
CA LYS A 34 -19.54 8.24 4.57
C LYS A 34 -18.03 7.97 4.54
N ASN A 35 -17.51 7.54 3.40
CA ASN A 35 -16.09 7.19 3.26
C ASN A 35 -15.28 8.28 2.56
N ASP A 36 -15.90 9.07 1.70
CA ASP A 36 -15.24 10.06 0.84
C ASP A 36 -16.02 11.39 0.81
N PRO A 37 -16.04 12.12 1.92
CA PRO A 37 -16.79 13.40 2.01
C PRO A 37 -16.17 14.52 1.15
N ILE A 38 -14.93 14.36 0.71
CA ILE A 38 -14.19 15.32 -0.14
C ILE A 38 -13.89 14.76 -1.54
N GLU A 39 -14.79 13.92 -2.08
CA GLU A 39 -14.60 13.24 -3.37
C GLU A 39 -14.18 14.17 -4.51
N GLY A 40 -14.78 15.37 -4.63
CA GLY A 40 -14.42 16.33 -5.67
C GLY A 40 -12.96 16.79 -5.61
N PHE A 41 -12.45 17.03 -4.40
CA PHE A 41 -11.04 17.32 -4.18
C PHE A 41 -10.17 16.10 -4.50
N ASN A 42 -10.53 14.94 -3.99
CA ASN A 42 -9.80 13.69 -4.20
C ASN A 42 -9.70 13.33 -5.69
N ARG A 43 -10.77 13.47 -6.46
CA ARG A 43 -10.77 13.27 -7.92
C ARG A 43 -9.84 14.24 -8.64
N SER A 44 -9.77 15.49 -8.19
CA SER A 44 -8.87 16.48 -8.77
C SER A 44 -7.39 16.11 -8.54
N ILE A 45 -7.03 15.70 -7.33
CA ILE A 45 -5.67 15.23 -7.01
C ILE A 45 -5.36 13.89 -7.71
N TYR A 46 -6.34 12.99 -7.80
CA TYR A 46 -6.20 11.75 -8.57
C TYR A 46 -5.87 12.03 -10.02
N SER A 47 -6.62 12.93 -10.66
CA SER A 47 -6.39 13.33 -12.06
C SER A 47 -5.03 14.02 -12.25
N PHE A 48 -4.60 14.83 -11.27
CA PHE A 48 -3.26 15.42 -11.28
C PHE A 48 -2.16 14.35 -11.19
N ASN A 49 -2.28 13.40 -10.27
CA ASN A 49 -1.34 12.29 -10.15
C ASN A 49 -1.31 11.42 -11.41
N ASP A 50 -2.47 11.11 -11.99
CA ASP A 50 -2.60 10.33 -13.22
C ASP A 50 -1.97 11.05 -14.43
N ALA A 51 -2.15 12.36 -14.53
CA ALA A 51 -1.53 13.16 -15.59
C ALA A 51 0.00 13.14 -15.50
N ILE A 52 0.56 13.29 -14.31
CA ILE A 52 2.02 13.20 -14.09
C ILE A 52 2.53 11.79 -14.35
N ASP A 53 1.81 10.77 -13.89
CA ASP A 53 2.17 9.38 -14.16
C ASP A 53 2.24 9.11 -15.66
N LYS A 54 1.19 9.42 -16.40
CA LYS A 54 1.11 9.22 -17.86
C LYS A 54 2.14 10.02 -18.63
N ALA A 55 2.42 11.26 -18.21
CA ALA A 55 3.35 12.14 -18.92
C ALA A 55 4.82 11.81 -18.64
N ILE A 56 5.18 11.37 -17.44
CA ILE A 56 6.55 11.23 -16.98
C ILE A 56 6.86 9.83 -16.48
N LEU A 57 6.14 9.38 -15.45
CA LEU A 57 6.54 8.20 -14.69
C LEU A 57 6.34 6.91 -15.49
N LYS A 58 5.20 6.75 -16.16
CA LYS A 58 4.88 5.59 -16.99
C LYS A 58 5.83 5.42 -18.18
N PRO A 59 6.17 6.46 -18.98
CA PRO A 59 7.18 6.36 -20.03
C PRO A 59 8.56 5.96 -19.51
N VAL A 60 9.03 6.58 -18.42
CA VAL A 60 10.33 6.27 -17.82
C VAL A 60 10.36 4.83 -17.27
N ALA A 61 9.32 4.41 -16.55
CA ALA A 61 9.20 3.06 -16.03
C ALA A 61 9.11 2.00 -17.15
N THR A 62 8.47 2.33 -18.26
CA THR A 62 8.41 1.49 -19.44
C THR A 62 9.80 1.35 -20.07
N GLY A 63 10.52 2.46 -20.28
CA GLY A 63 11.92 2.43 -20.75
C GLY A 63 12.82 1.59 -19.84
N TYR A 64 12.74 1.84 -18.52
CA TYR A 64 13.46 1.05 -17.52
C TYR A 64 13.15 -0.46 -17.63
N SER A 65 11.89 -0.82 -17.81
CA SER A 65 11.48 -2.23 -17.91
C SER A 65 11.97 -2.92 -19.18
N HIS A 66 12.23 -2.16 -20.25
CA HIS A 66 12.78 -2.69 -21.51
C HIS A 66 14.30 -2.81 -21.49
N VAL A 67 14.99 -1.86 -20.84
CA VAL A 67 16.46 -1.80 -20.84
C VAL A 67 17.05 -2.70 -19.73
N VAL A 68 16.42 -2.72 -18.54
CA VAL A 68 16.94 -3.46 -17.39
C VAL A 68 16.35 -4.86 -17.36
N PRO A 69 17.19 -5.92 -17.40
CA PRO A 69 16.73 -7.32 -17.36
C PRO A 69 15.94 -7.63 -16.06
N GLN A 70 14.98 -8.55 -16.17
CA GLN A 70 14.13 -8.96 -15.05
C GLN A 70 14.90 -9.31 -13.76
N PRO A 71 16.00 -10.09 -13.78
CA PRO A 71 16.74 -10.40 -12.56
C PRO A 71 17.32 -9.16 -11.86
N ALA A 72 17.81 -8.20 -12.64
CA ALA A 72 18.34 -6.95 -12.07
C ALA A 72 17.22 -6.11 -11.44
N ARG A 73 16.04 -5.99 -12.08
CA ARG A 73 14.87 -5.31 -11.52
C ARG A 73 14.37 -6.00 -10.24
N THR A 74 14.39 -7.33 -10.21
CA THR A 74 14.07 -8.10 -9.00
C THR A 74 15.05 -7.74 -7.87
N GLY A 75 16.35 -7.71 -8.17
CA GLY A 75 17.38 -7.32 -7.19
C GLY A 75 17.18 -5.90 -6.66
N VAL A 76 16.91 -4.92 -7.54
CA VAL A 76 16.61 -3.54 -7.12
C VAL A 76 15.40 -3.51 -6.18
N GLY A 77 14.34 -4.23 -6.52
CA GLY A 77 13.15 -4.32 -5.69
C GLY A 77 13.39 -4.95 -4.33
N ASN A 78 14.15 -6.05 -4.30
CA ASN A 78 14.54 -6.73 -3.07
C ASN A 78 15.38 -5.81 -2.17
N PHE A 79 16.35 -5.10 -2.75
CA PHE A 79 17.17 -4.14 -2.03
C PHE A 79 16.32 -3.07 -1.32
N PHE A 80 15.40 -2.40 -2.03
CA PHE A 80 14.55 -1.38 -1.43
C PHE A 80 13.54 -1.97 -0.42
N SER A 81 13.06 -3.19 -0.64
CA SER A 81 12.25 -3.91 0.32
C SER A 81 13.03 -4.22 1.58
N ASN A 82 14.26 -4.71 1.44
CA ASN A 82 15.15 -5.02 2.57
C ASN A 82 15.48 -3.75 3.37
N LEU A 83 15.70 -2.63 2.70
CA LEU A 83 15.98 -1.35 3.36
C LEU A 83 14.78 -0.82 4.18
N ALA A 84 13.56 -1.24 3.86
CA ALA A 84 12.35 -0.88 4.60
C ALA A 84 12.08 -1.79 5.80
N TYR A 85 12.72 -2.96 5.92
CA TYR A 85 12.48 -3.91 7.01
C TYR A 85 12.59 -3.35 8.43
N PRO A 86 13.51 -2.42 8.75
CA PRO A 86 13.54 -1.83 10.09
C PRO A 86 12.23 -1.16 10.49
N ILE A 87 11.49 -0.57 9.54
CA ILE A 87 10.15 0.00 9.78
C ILE A 87 9.14 -1.13 10.05
N VAL A 88 9.17 -2.19 9.25
CA VAL A 88 8.29 -3.37 9.40
C VAL A 88 8.48 -3.97 10.79
N ILE A 89 9.72 -4.30 11.16
CA ILE A 89 10.08 -4.91 12.45
C ILE A 89 9.59 -4.07 13.64
N VAL A 90 9.80 -2.74 13.58
CA VAL A 90 9.33 -1.85 14.65
C VAL A 90 7.80 -1.89 14.76
N ASN A 91 7.09 -1.88 13.63
CA ASN A 91 5.64 -1.93 13.62
C ASN A 91 5.09 -3.29 14.09
N ASP A 92 5.74 -4.42 13.76
CA ASP A 92 5.43 -5.73 14.33
C ASP A 92 5.44 -5.71 15.85
N PHE A 93 6.53 -5.23 16.44
CA PHE A 93 6.65 -5.14 17.90
C PHE A 93 5.62 -4.17 18.51
N LEU A 94 5.34 -3.04 17.87
CA LEU A 94 4.32 -2.09 18.32
C LEU A 94 2.90 -2.68 18.27
N GLN A 95 2.66 -3.65 17.40
CA GLN A 95 1.41 -4.41 17.29
C GLN A 95 1.38 -5.67 18.17
N GLY A 96 2.48 -5.98 18.87
CA GLY A 96 2.58 -7.17 19.72
C GLY A 96 2.82 -8.47 18.95
N LYS A 97 3.15 -8.41 17.65
CA LYS A 97 3.44 -9.54 16.77
C LYS A 97 4.90 -10.02 16.94
N PHE A 98 5.24 -10.48 18.13
CA PHE A 98 6.66 -10.78 18.48
C PHE A 98 7.26 -11.90 17.64
N VAL A 99 6.50 -12.91 17.25
CA VAL A 99 6.98 -14.02 16.41
C VAL A 99 7.28 -13.50 15.00
N GLN A 100 6.33 -12.79 14.39
CA GLN A 100 6.49 -12.17 13.07
C GLN A 100 7.68 -11.20 13.05
N GLY A 101 7.79 -10.33 14.07
CA GLY A 101 8.93 -9.41 14.18
C GLY A 101 10.28 -10.12 14.32
N ALA A 102 10.34 -11.29 15.00
CA ALA A 102 11.55 -12.09 15.07
C ALA A 102 11.90 -12.75 13.72
N GLU A 103 10.91 -13.20 12.97
CA GLU A 103 11.08 -13.72 11.61
C GLU A 103 11.55 -12.61 10.65
N ASP A 104 10.99 -11.41 10.76
CA ASP A 104 11.39 -10.27 9.94
C ASP A 104 12.79 -9.75 10.29
N ILE A 105 13.24 -9.86 11.55
CA ILE A 105 14.66 -9.66 11.91
C ILE A 105 15.54 -10.69 11.19
N GLN A 106 15.15 -11.96 11.19
CA GLN A 106 15.92 -13.01 10.51
C GLN A 106 16.00 -12.73 9.02
N ARG A 107 14.88 -12.36 8.38
CA ARG A 107 14.84 -11.96 6.96
C ARG A 107 15.80 -10.82 6.68
N PHE A 108 15.70 -9.75 7.47
CA PHE A 108 16.58 -8.58 7.32
C PHE A 108 18.07 -8.95 7.44
N VAL A 109 18.42 -9.73 8.45
CA VAL A 109 19.82 -10.15 8.68
C VAL A 109 20.32 -11.07 7.56
N TYR A 110 19.54 -12.09 7.18
CA TYR A 110 19.95 -13.03 6.14
C TYR A 110 20.06 -12.37 4.77
N ASN A 111 19.08 -11.59 4.39
CA ASN A 111 19.11 -10.89 3.10
C ASN A 111 20.20 -9.81 3.06
N SER A 112 20.47 -9.13 4.18
CA SER A 112 21.53 -8.11 4.24
C SER A 112 22.92 -8.73 4.20
N THR A 113 23.15 -9.86 4.89
CA THR A 113 24.48 -10.49 5.00
C THR A 113 24.78 -11.42 3.83
N PHE A 114 23.92 -12.39 3.59
CA PHE A 114 24.13 -13.41 2.56
C PHE A 114 23.47 -13.06 1.21
N GLY A 115 22.45 -12.19 1.24
CA GLY A 115 21.75 -11.70 0.07
C GLY A 115 22.34 -10.45 -0.58
N LEU A 116 23.63 -10.12 -0.32
CA LEU A 116 24.33 -8.95 -0.88
C LEU A 116 23.55 -7.64 -0.61
N PHE A 117 23.41 -7.27 0.66
CA PHE A 117 22.65 -6.10 1.11
C PHE A 117 21.17 -6.12 0.69
N GLY A 118 20.58 -7.31 0.51
CA GLY A 118 19.19 -7.48 0.15
C GLY A 118 18.91 -7.52 -1.36
N LEU A 119 19.91 -7.52 -2.21
CA LEU A 119 19.71 -7.70 -3.67
C LEU A 119 19.15 -9.09 -4.00
N ILE A 120 19.52 -10.10 -3.23
CA ILE A 120 19.05 -11.49 -3.39
C ILE A 120 18.20 -11.83 -2.16
N ASP A 121 16.95 -12.21 -2.40
CA ASP A 121 16.07 -12.73 -1.37
C ASP A 121 16.37 -14.22 -1.14
N ILE A 122 17.14 -14.51 -0.10
CA ILE A 122 17.44 -15.88 0.33
C ILE A 122 16.50 -16.37 1.42
N SER A 123 15.74 -15.47 2.04
CA SER A 123 14.87 -15.79 3.17
C SER A 123 13.57 -16.44 2.72
N THR A 124 12.99 -16.02 1.58
CA THR A 124 11.79 -16.65 1.03
C THR A 124 11.96 -18.14 0.72
N PRO A 125 13.05 -18.60 0.08
CA PRO A 125 13.30 -20.04 -0.09
C PRO A 125 13.53 -20.80 1.23
N MET A 126 13.84 -20.12 2.31
CA MET A 126 13.98 -20.71 3.65
C MET A 126 12.65 -20.81 4.42
N GLY A 127 11.54 -20.39 3.79
CA GLY A 127 10.22 -20.44 4.40
C GLY A 127 9.86 -19.22 5.27
N LEU A 128 10.70 -18.18 5.27
CA LEU A 128 10.38 -16.93 5.96
C LEU A 128 9.56 -16.04 5.00
N GLU A 129 8.31 -15.80 5.30
CA GLU A 129 7.43 -14.95 4.47
C GLU A 129 7.75 -13.46 4.60
N ALA A 130 7.42 -12.69 3.57
CA ALA A 130 7.67 -11.26 3.54
C ALA A 130 6.45 -10.49 4.07
N ASN A 131 6.56 -9.91 5.24
CA ASN A 131 5.52 -9.08 5.84
C ASN A 131 5.63 -7.62 5.40
N LYS A 132 4.54 -6.88 5.54
CA LYS A 132 4.45 -5.47 5.15
C LYS A 132 3.67 -4.73 6.21
N GLU A 133 4.38 -4.26 7.22
CA GLU A 133 3.81 -3.48 8.29
C GLU A 133 4.22 -2.01 8.17
N ASP A 134 3.30 -1.13 8.53
CA ASP A 134 3.51 0.31 8.57
C ASP A 134 2.80 0.94 9.78
N PHE A 135 3.16 2.16 10.11
CA PHE A 135 2.62 2.83 11.29
C PHE A 135 1.12 3.15 11.17
N GLY A 136 0.57 3.28 9.95
CA GLY A 136 -0.87 3.41 9.74
C GLY A 136 -1.63 2.14 10.13
N GLN A 137 -1.04 0.95 9.90
CA GLN A 137 -1.57 -0.34 10.38
C GLN A 137 -1.48 -0.42 11.90
N THR A 138 -0.34 -0.04 12.48
CA THR A 138 -0.14 0.02 13.94
C THR A 138 -1.19 0.90 14.62
N LEU A 139 -1.45 2.09 14.09
CA LEU A 139 -2.54 2.95 14.59
C LEU A 139 -3.91 2.27 14.46
N GLY A 140 -4.15 1.56 13.36
CA GLY A 140 -5.38 0.79 13.16
C GLY A 140 -5.53 -0.35 14.16
N TYR A 141 -4.46 -1.08 14.41
CA TYR A 141 -4.41 -2.15 15.42
C TYR A 141 -4.70 -1.61 16.84
N TRP A 142 -4.21 -0.42 17.16
CA TRP A 142 -4.51 0.27 18.44
C TRP A 142 -5.93 0.86 18.50
N GLY A 143 -6.76 0.67 17.46
CA GLY A 143 -8.15 1.11 17.45
C GLY A 143 -8.36 2.54 16.94
N VAL A 144 -7.35 3.18 16.39
CA VAL A 144 -7.51 4.50 15.75
C VAL A 144 -8.33 4.34 14.47
N GLY A 145 -9.45 5.04 14.40
CA GLY A 145 -10.32 5.03 13.22
C GLY A 145 -9.60 5.53 11.96
N LYS A 146 -9.97 4.97 10.79
CA LYS A 146 -9.33 5.33 9.50
C LYS A 146 -9.48 6.81 9.13
N GLY A 147 -10.51 7.49 9.66
CA GLY A 147 -10.94 8.79 9.19
C GLY A 147 -11.56 8.71 7.78
N PHE A 148 -11.59 9.82 7.06
CA PHE A 148 -12.07 9.84 5.68
C PHE A 148 -10.94 9.48 4.69
N TYR A 149 -11.34 9.06 3.49
CA TYR A 149 -10.43 8.81 2.39
C TYR A 149 -9.84 10.12 1.85
N VAL A 150 -8.55 10.11 1.53
CA VAL A 150 -7.85 11.26 0.95
C VAL A 150 -6.86 10.77 -0.11
N VAL A 151 -6.80 11.47 -1.24
CA VAL A 151 -5.75 11.25 -2.24
C VAL A 151 -4.63 12.25 -1.99
N LEU A 152 -3.43 11.75 -1.73
CA LEU A 152 -2.25 12.57 -1.49
C LEU A 152 -1.54 12.87 -2.81
N PRO A 153 -1.13 14.15 -3.06
CA PRO A 153 -0.31 14.49 -4.22
C PRO A 153 0.95 13.63 -4.25
N PHE A 154 1.25 13.01 -5.38
CA PHE A 154 2.37 12.09 -5.64
C PHE A 154 2.35 10.75 -4.89
N PHE A 155 1.70 10.65 -3.73
CA PHE A 155 1.65 9.42 -2.91
C PHE A 155 0.44 8.54 -3.22
N GLY A 156 -0.62 9.12 -3.81
CA GLY A 156 -1.82 8.38 -4.20
C GLY A 156 -2.83 8.16 -3.08
N PRO A 157 -3.61 7.05 -3.11
CA PRO A 157 -4.68 6.77 -2.18
C PRO A 157 -4.19 6.61 -0.74
N SER A 158 -4.95 7.17 0.21
CA SER A 158 -4.66 7.13 1.64
C SER A 158 -5.95 7.33 2.46
N THR A 159 -5.84 7.26 3.78
CA THR A 159 -6.83 7.78 4.74
C THR A 159 -6.15 8.80 5.65
N VAL A 160 -6.92 9.54 6.45
CA VAL A 160 -6.32 10.48 7.43
C VAL A 160 -5.34 9.76 8.35
N ARG A 161 -5.73 8.59 8.89
CA ARG A 161 -4.86 7.77 9.75
C ARG A 161 -3.61 7.31 9.02
N ASP A 162 -3.78 6.76 7.82
CA ASP A 162 -2.67 6.17 7.06
C ASP A 162 -1.72 7.26 6.54
N GLY A 163 -2.24 8.47 6.26
CA GLY A 163 -1.42 9.63 5.92
C GLY A 163 -0.53 10.10 7.09
N ILE A 164 -1.05 10.05 8.32
CA ILE A 164 -0.26 10.30 9.54
C ILE A 164 0.80 9.21 9.68
N GLY A 165 0.42 7.93 9.50
CA GLY A 165 1.35 6.80 9.53
C GLY A 165 2.47 6.96 8.51
N LEU A 166 2.13 7.31 7.28
CA LEU A 166 3.10 7.57 6.21
C LEU A 166 4.12 8.66 6.59
N ALA A 167 3.69 9.73 7.26
CA ALA A 167 4.59 10.79 7.69
C ALA A 167 5.59 10.30 8.76
N VAL A 168 5.16 9.42 9.66
CA VAL A 168 6.03 8.80 10.68
C VAL A 168 7.01 7.84 10.02
N ASP A 169 6.54 6.95 9.16
CA ASP A 169 7.37 5.98 8.43
C ASP A 169 8.39 6.70 7.53
N TYR A 170 7.99 7.81 6.90
CA TYR A 170 8.90 8.63 6.09
C TYR A 170 10.07 9.18 6.91
N GLN A 171 9.85 9.57 8.15
CA GLN A 171 10.92 10.02 9.06
C GLN A 171 11.81 8.86 9.54
N ALA A 172 11.27 7.65 9.63
CA ALA A 172 11.99 6.45 10.02
C ALA A 172 12.73 5.75 8.86
N ASP A 173 12.39 6.06 7.61
CA ASP A 173 13.00 5.42 6.42
C ASP A 173 14.49 5.77 6.32
N LEU A 174 15.33 4.75 6.37
CA LEU A 174 16.79 4.86 6.30
C LEU A 174 17.25 5.61 5.04
N LEU A 175 16.55 5.43 3.92
CA LEU A 175 16.88 6.12 2.70
C LEU A 175 16.69 7.63 2.83
N ASN A 176 15.64 8.07 3.53
CA ASN A 176 15.35 9.48 3.74
C ASN A 176 16.35 10.14 4.72
N GLN A 177 16.97 9.34 5.59
CA GLN A 177 17.97 9.80 6.54
C GLN A 177 19.38 9.89 5.95
N HIS A 178 19.58 9.40 4.72
CA HIS A 178 20.89 9.47 4.07
C HIS A 178 21.31 10.93 3.88
N SER A 179 22.53 11.27 4.36
CA SER A 179 23.00 12.66 4.43
C SER A 179 23.37 13.26 3.08
N ASP A 180 23.84 12.45 2.13
CA ASP A 180 24.15 12.92 0.77
C ASP A 180 22.87 13.09 -0.03
N ILE A 181 22.50 14.34 -0.28
CA ILE A 181 21.25 14.70 -0.96
C ILE A 181 21.18 14.19 -2.40
N PRO A 182 22.23 14.36 -3.25
CA PRO A 182 22.25 13.80 -4.59
C PRO A 182 22.05 12.29 -4.63
N GLU A 183 22.79 11.54 -3.82
CA GLU A 183 22.69 10.06 -3.78
C GLU A 183 21.31 9.62 -3.30
N ARG A 184 20.81 10.22 -2.23
CA ARG A 184 19.46 9.96 -1.72
C ARG A 184 18.40 10.19 -2.79
N ASN A 185 18.46 11.32 -3.51
CA ASN A 185 17.44 11.65 -4.52
C ASN A 185 17.51 10.70 -5.73
N GLN A 186 18.70 10.27 -6.14
CA GLN A 186 18.88 9.27 -7.19
C GLN A 186 18.30 7.90 -6.77
N ALA A 187 18.57 7.48 -5.55
CA ALA A 187 18.04 6.23 -5.01
C ALA A 187 16.50 6.28 -4.85
N LEU A 188 15.95 7.40 -4.39
CA LEU A 188 14.49 7.62 -4.34
C LEU A 188 13.87 7.58 -5.74
N ALA A 189 14.48 8.24 -6.72
CA ALA A 189 14.00 8.20 -8.10
C ALA A 189 14.00 6.75 -8.64
N LEU A 190 15.07 5.99 -8.42
CA LEU A 190 15.16 4.60 -8.83
C LEU A 190 14.10 3.73 -8.12
N LYS A 191 13.89 3.91 -6.81
CA LYS A 191 12.84 3.23 -6.02
C LYS A 191 11.46 3.46 -6.62
N ILE A 192 11.15 4.71 -6.99
CA ILE A 192 9.85 5.09 -7.58
C ILE A 192 9.68 4.47 -8.96
N ILE A 193 10.70 4.58 -9.82
CA ILE A 193 10.68 4.03 -11.19
C ILE A 193 10.52 2.52 -11.17
N ASP A 194 11.30 1.81 -10.35
CA ASP A 194 11.24 0.35 -10.22
C ASP A 194 9.87 -0.11 -9.68
N ARG A 195 9.35 0.57 -8.65
CA ARG A 195 8.00 0.30 -8.12
C ARG A 195 6.94 0.48 -9.20
N ARG A 196 7.01 1.55 -9.99
CA ARG A 196 6.06 1.81 -11.09
C ARG A 196 6.18 0.79 -12.21
N ALA A 197 7.40 0.39 -12.57
CA ALA A 197 7.65 -0.63 -13.59
C ALA A 197 7.01 -1.98 -13.24
N ARG A 198 7.00 -2.36 -11.97
CA ARG A 198 6.33 -3.58 -11.50
C ARG A 198 4.81 -3.51 -11.59
N LEU A 199 4.23 -2.33 -11.57
CA LEU A 199 2.78 -2.12 -11.65
C LEU A 199 2.24 -2.03 -13.09
N LEU A 200 3.10 -1.93 -14.13
CA LEU A 200 2.68 -1.81 -15.54
C LEU A 200 1.79 -2.97 -16.02
N GLY A 201 2.00 -4.18 -15.47
CA GLY A 201 1.16 -5.35 -15.78
C GLY A 201 -0.23 -5.27 -15.19
N ALA A 202 -0.30 -4.92 -13.91
CA ALA A 202 -1.55 -4.79 -13.17
C ALA A 202 -2.43 -3.63 -13.68
N GLU A 203 -1.81 -2.53 -14.08
CA GLU A 203 -2.51 -1.38 -14.66
C GLU A 203 -3.35 -1.74 -15.89
N ARG A 204 -2.81 -2.57 -16.79
CA ARG A 204 -3.56 -3.01 -17.99
C ARG A 204 -4.84 -3.78 -17.64
N VAL A 205 -4.80 -4.55 -16.57
CA VAL A 205 -5.98 -5.28 -16.06
C VAL A 205 -6.97 -4.29 -15.46
N LEU A 206 -6.48 -3.31 -14.70
CA LEU A 206 -7.29 -2.27 -14.10
C LEU A 206 -8.01 -1.43 -15.18
N GLU A 207 -7.27 -0.95 -16.18
CA GLU A 207 -7.82 -0.15 -17.28
C GLU A 207 -8.91 -0.90 -18.07
N ALA A 208 -8.78 -2.22 -18.19
CA ALA A 208 -9.75 -3.06 -18.89
C ALA A 208 -11.01 -3.37 -18.04
N ALA A 209 -10.90 -3.39 -16.72
CA ALA A 209 -11.97 -3.83 -15.81
C ALA A 209 -12.75 -2.67 -15.16
N ALA A 210 -12.14 -1.51 -14.99
CA ALA A 210 -12.73 -0.41 -14.22
C ALA A 210 -13.53 0.56 -15.09
N LEU A 211 -14.84 0.69 -14.83
CA LEU A 211 -15.68 1.73 -15.43
C LEU A 211 -15.30 3.13 -14.90
N ASP A 212 -15.00 3.24 -13.61
CA ASP A 212 -14.47 4.44 -12.95
C ASP A 212 -13.18 4.09 -12.22
N PRO A 213 -12.01 4.40 -12.78
CA PRO A 213 -10.71 4.08 -12.17
C PRO A 213 -10.50 4.71 -10.79
N TYR A 214 -11.05 5.90 -10.55
CA TYR A 214 -10.98 6.54 -9.24
C TYR A 214 -11.69 5.73 -8.17
N THR A 215 -12.97 5.42 -8.38
CA THR A 215 -13.79 4.65 -7.43
C THR A 215 -13.19 3.26 -7.20
N PHE A 216 -12.76 2.59 -8.26
CA PHE A 216 -12.10 1.30 -8.15
C PHE A 216 -10.83 1.39 -7.28
N THR A 217 -9.97 2.37 -7.52
CA THR A 217 -8.72 2.57 -6.76
C THR A 217 -9.01 2.86 -5.29
N ARG A 218 -10.02 3.69 -5.01
CA ARG A 218 -10.46 4.00 -3.64
C ARG A 218 -10.90 2.74 -2.92
N ASP A 219 -11.81 1.99 -3.52
CA ASP A 219 -12.43 0.83 -2.88
C ASP A 219 -11.43 -0.32 -2.70
N ALA A 220 -10.58 -0.57 -3.70
CA ALA A 220 -9.48 -1.53 -3.59
C ALA A 220 -8.50 -1.15 -2.47
N TYR A 221 -8.13 0.13 -2.36
CA TYR A 221 -7.29 0.61 -1.27
C TYR A 221 -7.92 0.39 0.10
N LEU A 222 -9.19 0.77 0.27
CA LEU A 222 -9.88 0.64 1.54
C LEU A 222 -10.05 -0.82 1.97
N GLN A 223 -10.35 -1.73 1.02
CA GLN A 223 -10.45 -3.16 1.28
C GLN A 223 -9.09 -3.75 1.66
N GLN A 224 -8.05 -3.47 0.89
CA GLN A 224 -6.70 -3.94 1.18
C GLN A 224 -6.23 -3.47 2.57
N ARG A 225 -6.44 -2.19 2.91
CA ARG A 225 -6.05 -1.67 4.24
C ARG A 225 -6.83 -2.33 5.37
N ALA A 226 -8.13 -2.57 5.18
CA ALA A 226 -8.93 -3.28 6.17
C ALA A 226 -8.47 -4.73 6.37
N SER A 227 -8.03 -5.41 5.31
CA SER A 227 -7.46 -6.76 5.38
C SER A 227 -6.12 -6.77 6.12
N LEU A 228 -5.19 -5.86 5.75
CA LEU A 228 -3.88 -5.77 6.39
C LEU A 228 -3.96 -5.52 7.91
N ILE A 229 -4.89 -4.65 8.36
CA ILE A 229 -5.06 -4.37 9.80
C ILE A 229 -5.63 -5.57 10.56
N ARG A 230 -6.43 -6.41 9.89
CA ARG A 230 -6.97 -7.64 10.47
C ARG A 230 -6.02 -8.83 10.37
N ASP A 231 -4.85 -8.67 9.73
CA ASP A 231 -3.83 -9.71 9.53
C ASP A 231 -4.35 -11.01 8.93
N GLY A 232 -5.31 -10.89 8.02
CA GLY A 232 -5.94 -12.08 7.47
C GLY A 232 -6.84 -12.86 8.44
N ILE A 233 -7.11 -12.33 9.65
CA ILE A 233 -8.00 -12.97 10.65
C ILE A 233 -9.39 -13.34 10.04
N GLY A 234 -9.77 -12.68 8.93
CA GLY A 234 -10.96 -13.04 8.16
C GLY A 234 -10.84 -14.37 7.41
N SER A 235 -9.68 -14.69 6.87
CA SER A 235 -9.47 -15.90 6.08
C SER A 235 -9.30 -17.14 6.96
N SER A 236 -8.54 -17.05 8.05
CA SER A 236 -8.37 -18.16 8.99
C SER A 236 -9.67 -18.52 9.74
N ARG A 237 -10.51 -17.52 10.04
CA ARG A 237 -11.78 -17.77 10.73
C ARG A 237 -12.84 -18.39 9.82
N GLU A 238 -12.85 -18.01 8.54
CA GLU A 238 -13.72 -18.62 7.53
C GLU A 238 -13.27 -20.05 7.19
N GLU A 239 -11.97 -20.34 7.22
CA GLU A 239 -11.42 -21.69 7.06
C GLU A 239 -11.70 -22.56 8.29
N ASP A 240 -11.55 -22.04 9.52
CA ASP A 240 -11.86 -22.76 10.76
C ASP A 240 -13.37 -23.01 10.92
N GLU A 241 -14.24 -22.07 10.50
CA GLU A 241 -15.69 -22.25 10.48
C GLU A 241 -16.11 -23.25 9.40
N ALA A 242 -15.51 -23.22 8.21
CA ALA A 242 -15.78 -24.16 7.13
C ALA A 242 -15.33 -25.60 7.49
N ASP A 243 -14.19 -25.77 8.14
CA ASP A 243 -13.71 -27.08 8.62
C ASP A 243 -14.58 -27.61 9.80
N SER A 244 -15.09 -26.70 10.65
CA SER A 244 -16.00 -27.10 11.75
C SER A 244 -17.37 -27.56 11.24
N ASP A 245 -17.88 -26.94 10.17
CA ASP A 245 -19.17 -27.34 9.56
C ASP A 245 -19.07 -28.64 8.78
N VAL A 246 -17.91 -28.93 8.17
CA VAL A 246 -17.65 -30.24 7.52
C VAL A 246 -17.51 -31.36 8.54
N ALA A 247 -16.99 -31.08 9.74
CA ALA A 247 -16.85 -32.06 10.82
C ALA A 247 -18.18 -32.34 11.57
N ALA A 248 -19.22 -31.53 11.34
CA ALA A 248 -20.51 -31.60 12.01
C ALA A 248 -21.63 -32.30 11.19
N GLU A 249 -21.34 -32.85 10.00
CA GLU A 249 -22.34 -33.67 9.31
C GLU A 249 -22.60 -34.95 10.09
N PRO A 250 -23.86 -35.21 10.55
CA PRO A 250 -24.18 -36.43 11.25
C PRO A 250 -24.09 -37.63 10.29
N GLU A 251 -23.35 -38.66 10.67
CA GLU A 251 -23.40 -39.98 10.03
C GLU A 251 -24.87 -40.48 9.93
N ASN A 252 -25.54 -40.07 8.87
CA ASN A 252 -26.82 -40.66 8.53
C ASN A 252 -26.59 -42.08 7.99
N GLY A 253 -26.80 -43.04 8.87
CA GLY A 253 -26.72 -44.45 8.61
C GLY A 253 -27.57 -44.85 7.40
N TYR A 254 -26.89 -45.20 6.31
CA TYR A 254 -27.48 -45.96 5.22
C TYR A 254 -27.68 -47.39 5.72
N ALA A 255 -28.91 -47.71 6.13
CA ALA A 255 -29.36 -49.09 6.34
C ALA A 255 -29.39 -49.82 4.98
N ALA A 256 -28.52 -50.79 4.80
CA ALA A 256 -28.52 -51.65 3.61
C ALA A 256 -29.85 -52.42 3.49
N PRO A 257 -30.43 -52.55 2.27
CA PRO A 257 -31.65 -53.31 2.07
C PRO A 257 -31.35 -54.80 2.26
N LYS A 258 -32.13 -55.46 3.18
CA LYS A 258 -32.13 -56.91 3.34
C LYS A 258 -32.60 -57.60 2.06
N GLN A 259 -31.72 -58.38 1.44
CA GLN A 259 -32.09 -59.32 0.39
C GLN A 259 -33.04 -60.38 0.96
N LEU A 260 -34.27 -60.38 0.45
CA LEU A 260 -35.22 -61.46 0.65
C LEU A 260 -34.81 -62.67 -0.23
N ILE A 261 -34.28 -63.68 0.38
CA ILE A 261 -34.19 -65.06 -0.22
C ILE A 261 -35.48 -65.74 0.11
N THR A 262 -36.26 -66.05 -0.90
CA THR A 262 -37.40 -67.05 -0.79
C THR A 262 -37.15 -68.15 -1.77
N PRO A 263 -37.69 -69.33 -1.50
CA PRO A 263 -37.12 -70.66 -1.72
C PRO A 263 -37.25 -71.19 -3.12
#